data_aaa1e3cb0149c79003986be3ef8ff5aa
#
_entry.id   aaa1e3cb0149c79003986be3ef8ff5aa
#
_cell.length_a   1.000
_cell.length_b   1.000
_cell.length_c   1.000
_cell.angle_alpha   90.00
_cell.angle_beta   90.00
_cell.angle_gamma   90.00
#
_symmetry.space_group_name_H-M   'P 1'
#
loop_
_entity.id
_entity.type
_entity.pdbx_description
1 polymer ?
#
loop_
_entity_poly.entity_id
_entity_poly.type
_entity_poly.pdbx_seq_one_letter_code
_entity_poly.pdbx_strand_id
1 'polypeptide(L)'
;MNCWPLSLEKIDQGKNLRVIFDDKMEFVICAELLRVESPSADVQGHSGPKKIIKNKKDIIIIKIEQIGNYAIRIIFSDDHSSGIYTWELLYNYGKNQQKLLKNYYDSL
;
A
#
# COMPACT_ATOMS: atom_id res chain seq x y z
N MET A 1 -17.24 5.53 -2.19
CA MET A 1 -16.70 4.69 -3.24
C MET A 1 -17.38 3.33 -3.24
N ASN A 2 -17.77 2.83 -4.42
CA ASN A 2 -18.56 1.60 -4.54
C ASN A 2 -17.82 0.45 -5.22
N CYS A 3 -16.49 0.52 -5.30
CA CYS A 3 -15.71 -0.55 -5.92
C CYS A 3 -15.20 -1.54 -4.87
N TRP A 4 -15.28 -2.82 -5.21
CA TRP A 4 -14.81 -3.91 -4.37
C TRP A 4 -13.72 -4.68 -5.08
N PRO A 5 -12.71 -5.15 -4.37
CA PRO A 5 -11.68 -5.98 -5.01
C PRO A 5 -12.23 -7.36 -5.29
N LEU A 6 -12.08 -7.79 -6.53
CA LEU A 6 -12.39 -9.16 -6.95
C LEU A 6 -11.20 -10.07 -6.72
N SER A 7 -9.99 -9.53 -6.75
CA SER A 7 -8.76 -10.30 -6.59
C SER A 7 -7.70 -9.41 -5.97
N LEU A 8 -6.98 -9.97 -5.01
CA LEU A 8 -5.84 -9.36 -4.33
C LEU A 8 -4.77 -10.42 -4.20
N GLU A 9 -3.59 -10.17 -4.78
CA GLU A 9 -2.50 -11.13 -4.64
C GLU A 9 -1.16 -10.43 -4.63
N LYS A 10 -0.24 -10.95 -3.82
CA LYS A 10 1.15 -10.52 -3.94
C LYS A 10 1.77 -11.25 -5.12
N ILE A 11 2.50 -10.50 -5.94
CA ILE A 11 3.17 -11.03 -7.13
C ILE A 11 4.64 -10.61 -7.09
N ASP A 12 5.42 -11.13 -8.02
CA ASP A 12 6.84 -10.79 -8.15
C ASP A 12 7.60 -11.02 -6.85
N GLN A 13 7.32 -12.13 -6.18
CA GLN A 13 7.96 -12.52 -4.91
C GLN A 13 7.74 -11.49 -3.80
N GLY A 14 6.58 -10.83 -3.81
CA GLY A 14 6.21 -9.84 -2.80
C GLY A 14 6.61 -8.42 -3.13
N LYS A 15 7.21 -8.18 -4.30
CA LYS A 15 7.60 -6.82 -4.70
C LYS A 15 6.42 -5.97 -5.10
N ASN A 16 5.32 -6.59 -5.51
CA ASN A 16 4.12 -5.89 -5.96
C ASN A 16 2.86 -6.54 -5.41
N LEU A 17 1.82 -5.72 -5.30
CA LEU A 17 0.46 -6.16 -5.01
C LEU A 17 -0.38 -5.91 -6.24
N ARG A 18 -1.03 -6.96 -6.76
CA ARG A 18 -1.96 -6.85 -7.87
C ARG A 18 -3.37 -6.84 -7.33
N VAL A 19 -4.16 -5.84 -7.71
CA VAL A 19 -5.55 -5.69 -7.27
C VAL A 19 -6.43 -5.51 -8.49
N ILE A 20 -7.48 -6.32 -8.59
CA ILE A 20 -8.49 -6.18 -9.63
C ILE A 20 -9.80 -5.82 -8.94
N PHE A 21 -10.40 -4.70 -9.35
CA PHE A 21 -11.66 -4.22 -8.79
C PHE A 21 -12.84 -4.60 -9.67
N ASP A 22 -14.04 -4.54 -9.12
CA ASP A 22 -15.26 -4.92 -9.84
C ASP A 22 -15.65 -3.94 -10.94
N ASP A 23 -15.04 -2.77 -11.00
CA ASP A 23 -15.17 -1.82 -12.13
C ASP A 23 -14.21 -2.16 -13.27
N LYS A 24 -13.53 -3.31 -13.20
CA LYS A 24 -12.56 -3.82 -14.17
C LYS A 24 -11.21 -3.10 -14.15
N MET A 25 -11.01 -2.17 -13.22
CA MET A 25 -9.68 -1.56 -13.06
C MET A 25 -8.75 -2.55 -12.40
N GLU A 26 -7.55 -2.65 -12.96
CA GLU A 26 -6.48 -3.48 -12.41
C GLU A 26 -5.29 -2.60 -12.10
N PHE A 27 -4.73 -2.77 -10.90
CA PHE A 27 -3.55 -2.04 -10.48
C PHE A 27 -2.47 -2.99 -10.02
N VAL A 28 -1.22 -2.65 -10.34
CA VAL A 28 -0.04 -3.30 -9.76
C VAL A 28 0.69 -2.23 -8.97
N ILE A 29 0.64 -2.36 -7.65
CA ILE A 29 1.16 -1.36 -6.73
C ILE A 29 2.44 -1.91 -6.10
N CYS A 30 3.55 -1.16 -6.19
CA CYS A 30 4.81 -1.64 -5.65
C CYS A 30 4.82 -1.63 -4.12
N ALA A 31 5.54 -2.58 -3.55
CA ALA A 31 5.66 -2.71 -2.10
C ALA A 31 6.29 -1.47 -1.47
N GLU A 32 7.24 -0.85 -2.15
CA GLU A 32 7.88 0.37 -1.66
C GLU A 32 6.84 1.46 -1.39
N LEU A 33 5.94 1.72 -2.35
CA LEU A 33 4.91 2.73 -2.17
C LEU A 33 3.99 2.38 -1.00
N LEU A 34 3.52 1.14 -0.96
CA LEU A 34 2.65 0.69 0.12
C LEU A 34 3.32 0.84 1.49
N ARG A 35 4.63 0.63 1.56
CA ARG A 35 5.37 0.75 2.81
C ARG A 35 5.58 2.21 3.22
N VAL A 36 6.05 3.06 2.31
CA VAL A 36 6.37 4.45 2.64
C VAL A 36 5.11 5.30 2.83
N GLU A 37 3.99 4.90 2.24
CA GLU A 37 2.69 5.54 2.40
C GLU A 37 1.75 4.75 3.30
N SER A 38 2.30 3.89 4.16
CA SER A 38 1.48 3.10 5.08
C SER A 38 0.53 4.01 5.86
N PRO A 39 -0.75 3.61 5.99
CA PRO A 39 -1.73 4.40 6.74
C PRO A 39 -1.58 4.31 8.25
N SER A 40 -0.56 3.61 8.75
CA SER A 40 -0.34 3.50 10.19
C SER A 40 0.04 4.86 10.80
N ALA A 41 -0.26 5.03 12.08
CA ALA A 41 0.12 6.24 12.82
C ALA A 41 1.64 6.45 12.86
N ASP A 42 2.40 5.35 12.81
CA ASP A 42 3.87 5.41 12.79
C ASP A 42 4.40 6.18 11.59
N VAL A 43 3.71 6.13 10.47
CA VAL A 43 4.12 6.78 9.23
C VAL A 43 3.41 8.12 9.07
N GLN A 44 2.08 8.14 9.22
CA GLN A 44 1.28 9.33 8.93
C GLN A 44 1.35 10.39 10.03
N GLY A 45 1.80 10.01 11.22
CA GLY A 45 1.82 10.90 12.36
C GLY A 45 0.43 11.06 12.98
N HIS A 46 0.36 11.10 14.31
CA HIS A 46 -0.90 11.29 15.01
C HIS A 46 -1.20 12.78 15.21
N SER A 47 -0.19 13.53 15.56
CA SER A 47 -0.33 14.94 15.90
C SER A 47 0.88 15.74 15.41
N GLY A 48 1.60 15.22 14.43
CA GLY A 48 2.77 15.85 13.86
C GLY A 48 2.88 15.59 12.36
N PRO A 49 3.94 16.05 11.72
CA PRO A 49 4.12 15.82 10.30
C PRO A 49 4.33 14.35 9.98
N LYS A 50 3.95 13.98 8.78
CA LYS A 50 4.18 12.66 8.23
C LYS A 50 5.68 12.35 8.21
N LYS A 51 6.04 11.13 8.60
CA LYS A 51 7.42 10.67 8.51
C LYS A 51 7.79 10.31 7.08
N ILE A 52 9.00 10.67 6.68
CA ILE A 52 9.56 10.24 5.40
C ILE A 52 10.41 9.00 5.67
N ILE A 53 9.91 7.87 5.18
CA ILE A 53 10.55 6.57 5.39
C ILE A 53 11.53 6.31 4.26
N LYS A 54 12.78 6.01 4.57
CA LYS A 54 13.85 5.84 3.58
C LYS A 54 14.31 4.39 3.50
N ASN A 55 15.03 4.08 2.42
CA ASN A 55 15.74 2.80 2.23
C ASN A 55 14.77 1.60 2.16
N LYS A 56 13.64 1.76 1.46
CA LYS A 56 12.64 0.70 1.31
C LYS A 56 12.54 0.17 -0.12
N LYS A 57 13.54 0.41 -0.96
CA LYS A 57 13.50 -0.07 -2.37
C LYS A 57 13.45 -1.60 -2.46
N ASP A 58 14.03 -2.30 -1.49
CA ASP A 58 14.09 -3.76 -1.48
C ASP A 58 13.03 -4.39 -0.59
N ILE A 59 12.09 -3.59 -0.10
CA ILE A 59 11.02 -4.10 0.75
C ILE A 59 10.13 -5.06 -0.03
N ILE A 60 9.67 -6.12 0.62
CA ILE A 60 8.70 -7.03 0.02
C ILE A 60 7.52 -7.24 0.97
N ILE A 61 6.40 -7.62 0.37
CA ILE A 61 5.22 -8.05 1.11
C ILE A 61 5.42 -9.50 1.49
N ILE A 62 5.35 -9.81 2.79
CA ILE A 62 5.45 -11.17 3.28
C ILE A 62 4.07 -11.83 3.31
N LYS A 63 3.07 -11.09 3.81
CA LYS A 63 1.74 -11.66 4.01
C LYS A 63 0.69 -10.57 3.91
N ILE A 64 -0.50 -10.94 3.43
CA ILE A 64 -1.67 -10.10 3.37
C ILE A 64 -2.76 -10.77 4.21
N GLU A 65 -3.36 -10.00 5.14
CA GLU A 65 -4.45 -10.49 5.97
C GLU A 65 -5.70 -9.65 5.72
N GLN A 66 -6.82 -10.32 5.48
CA GLN A 66 -8.09 -9.62 5.30
C GLN A 66 -8.60 -9.11 6.65
N ILE A 67 -9.05 -7.86 6.68
CA ILE A 67 -9.64 -7.22 7.86
C ILE A 67 -11.11 -6.97 7.54
N GLY A 68 -11.99 -7.74 8.19
CA GLY A 68 -13.41 -7.65 7.88
C GLY A 68 -13.66 -7.83 6.38
N ASN A 69 -14.56 -7.02 5.84
CA ASN A 69 -14.82 -6.98 4.40
C ASN A 69 -14.49 -5.61 3.80
N TYR A 70 -13.61 -4.84 4.45
CA TYR A 70 -13.36 -3.45 4.06
C TYR A 70 -11.88 -3.12 3.87
N ALA A 71 -10.95 -4.00 4.25
CA ALA A 71 -9.53 -3.66 4.26
C ALA A 71 -8.64 -4.89 4.28
N ILE A 72 -7.34 -4.66 4.07
CA ILE A 72 -6.30 -5.65 4.34
C ILE A 72 -5.25 -5.04 5.25
N ARG A 73 -4.58 -5.90 6.01
CA ARG A 73 -3.33 -5.59 6.68
C ARG A 73 -2.20 -6.18 5.85
N ILE A 74 -1.14 -5.40 5.64
CA ILE A 74 0.05 -5.88 4.92
C ILE A 74 1.19 -6.03 5.92
N ILE A 75 1.84 -7.20 5.89
CA ILE A 75 3.02 -7.48 6.70
C ILE A 75 4.21 -7.45 5.77
N PHE A 76 5.15 -6.54 6.06
CA PHE A 76 6.32 -6.30 5.22
C PHE A 76 7.57 -7.01 5.77
N SER A 77 8.59 -7.12 4.94
CA SER A 77 9.84 -7.79 5.29
C SER A 77 10.65 -7.09 6.38
N ASP A 78 10.33 -5.85 6.71
CA ASP A 78 10.94 -5.11 7.83
C ASP A 78 10.10 -5.19 9.11
N ASP A 79 9.17 -6.14 9.18
CA ASP A 79 8.25 -6.40 10.29
C ASP A 79 7.19 -5.30 10.49
N HIS A 80 7.13 -4.28 9.64
CA HIS A 80 6.04 -3.31 9.70
C HIS A 80 4.72 -4.00 9.32
N SER A 81 3.72 -3.92 10.20
CA SER A 81 2.45 -4.61 10.00
C SER A 81 1.25 -3.83 10.54
N SER A 82 1.45 -2.57 10.95
CA SER A 82 0.38 -1.78 11.58
C SER A 82 -0.52 -1.04 10.60
N GLY A 83 -0.21 -1.06 9.30
CA GLY A 83 -1.01 -0.38 8.30
C GLY A 83 -2.22 -1.20 7.88
N ILE A 84 -3.41 -0.58 7.91
CA ILE A 84 -4.65 -1.19 7.45
C ILE A 84 -5.10 -0.39 6.23
N TYR A 85 -5.12 -1.07 5.09
CA TYR A 85 -5.38 -0.46 3.79
C TYR A 85 -6.81 -0.75 3.38
N THR A 86 -7.67 0.28 3.40
CA THR A 86 -9.05 0.14 2.93
C THR A 86 -9.07 -0.03 1.41
N TRP A 87 -10.18 -0.55 0.88
CA TRP A 87 -10.34 -0.70 -0.57
C TRP A 87 -10.19 0.63 -1.29
N GLU A 88 -10.76 1.70 -0.71
CA GLU A 88 -10.67 3.04 -1.27
C GLU A 88 -9.22 3.52 -1.31
N LEU A 89 -8.46 3.28 -0.24
CA LEU A 89 -7.04 3.68 -0.17
C LEU A 89 -6.21 2.94 -1.23
N LEU A 90 -6.44 1.63 -1.37
CA LEU A 90 -5.73 0.83 -2.37
C LEU A 90 -6.04 1.32 -3.79
N TYR A 91 -7.30 1.63 -4.05
CA TYR A 91 -7.71 2.19 -5.34
C TYR A 91 -7.00 3.51 -5.63
N ASN A 92 -6.98 4.39 -4.64
CA ASN A 92 -6.30 5.69 -4.75
C ASN A 92 -4.80 5.51 -5.01
N TYR A 93 -4.14 4.61 -4.29
CA TYR A 93 -2.71 4.37 -4.49
C TYR A 93 -2.45 3.78 -5.87
N GLY A 94 -3.26 2.85 -6.32
CA GLY A 94 -3.11 2.27 -7.64
C GLY A 94 -3.27 3.31 -8.75
N LYS A 95 -4.29 4.14 -8.62
CA LYS A 95 -4.60 5.18 -9.61
C LYS A 95 -3.53 6.26 -9.65
N ASN A 96 -2.97 6.63 -8.52
CA ASN A 96 -2.05 7.77 -8.40
C ASN A 96 -0.61 7.36 -8.11
N GLN A 97 -0.26 6.12 -8.36
CA GLN A 97 1.04 5.56 -7.97
C GLN A 97 2.23 6.37 -8.51
N GLN A 98 2.21 6.72 -9.78
CA GLN A 98 3.32 7.46 -10.38
C GLN A 98 3.52 8.80 -9.70
N LYS A 99 2.44 9.52 -9.45
CA LYS A 99 2.49 10.82 -8.78
C LYS A 99 2.98 10.69 -7.35
N LEU A 100 2.47 9.70 -6.63
CA LEU A 100 2.86 9.47 -5.24
C LEU A 100 4.33 9.09 -5.12
N LEU A 101 4.83 8.24 -6.00
CA LEU A 101 6.24 7.86 -6.01
C LEU A 101 7.13 9.06 -6.38
N LYS A 102 6.72 9.86 -7.36
CA LYS A 102 7.47 11.05 -7.72
C LYS A 102 7.58 12.00 -6.53
N ASN A 103 6.45 12.27 -5.88
CA ASN A 103 6.45 13.15 -4.71
C ASN A 103 7.32 12.59 -3.58
N TYR A 104 7.28 11.29 -3.38
CA TYR A 104 8.11 10.63 -2.38
C TYR A 104 9.60 10.81 -2.68
N TYR A 105 10.02 10.50 -3.91
CA TYR A 105 11.43 10.63 -4.27
C TYR A 105 11.91 12.08 -4.25
N ASP A 106 11.04 13.02 -4.62
CA ASP A 106 11.37 14.44 -4.57
C ASP A 106 11.57 14.94 -3.11
N SER A 107 11.00 14.24 -2.13
CA SER A 107 11.09 14.62 -0.71
C SER A 107 12.28 13.99 0.01
N LEU A 108 13.03 13.14 -0.65
CA LEU A 108 14.20 12.48 -0.04
C LEU A 108 15.42 13.38 0.04
#